data_bedd3b3e5374acd3756a3670fe17db54
#
_entry.id   bedd3b3e5374acd3756a3670fe17db54
#
_cell.length_a   1.000
_cell.length_b   1.000
_cell.length_c   1.000
_cell.angle_alpha   90.00
_cell.angle_beta   90.00
_cell.angle_gamma   90.00
#
_symmetry.space_group_name_H-M   'P 1'
#
loop_
_entity.id
_entity.type
_entity.pdbx_description
1 polymer ?
#
loop_
_entity_poly.entity_id
_entity_poly.type
_entity_poly.pdbx_seq_one_letter_code
_entity_poly.pdbx_strand_id
1 'polypeptide(L)'
;EDNAIALIKFESGAIGQFEVSWTFRGGMDLRDEVAGTHGTIWMNHFLRTGFEMFTAAEGNSYVAEKSESSTGWLFPVGDEVAELGYVDMFTDMFNSMESKKDPMETFYDGYVVNAIMDACFKSAEAHAWVPVDLDWRGGKTERIQNKPSMFEGQVIIKQETLPDGRVKLILKDPKTNEFSDRVVATVNA
;
A
#
# COMPACT_ATOMS: atom_id res chain seq x y z
N GLU A 1 -0.54 3.14 15.35
CA GLU A 1 -1.21 4.45 15.38
C GLU A 1 -2.59 4.33 14.78
N ASP A 2 -3.54 4.99 15.42
CA ASP A 2 -4.93 5.02 14.98
C ASP A 2 -5.25 6.31 14.23
N ASN A 3 -4.45 7.35 14.45
CA ASN A 3 -4.58 8.67 13.85
C ASN A 3 -3.20 9.25 13.60
N ALA A 4 -3.02 9.89 12.45
CA ALA A 4 -1.80 10.60 12.12
C ALA A 4 -2.09 11.85 11.30
N ILE A 5 -1.34 12.91 11.58
CA ILE A 5 -1.32 14.15 10.80
C ILE A 5 0.15 14.48 10.54
N ALA A 6 0.49 14.78 9.30
CA ALA A 6 1.84 15.20 8.96
C ALA A 6 1.88 16.33 7.94
N LEU A 7 2.94 17.13 8.03
CA LEU A 7 3.32 18.12 7.03
C LEU A 7 4.61 17.66 6.34
N ILE A 8 4.63 17.78 5.03
CA ILE A 8 5.78 17.42 4.20
C ILE A 8 6.21 18.67 3.43
N LYS A 9 7.49 19.03 3.56
CA LYS A 9 8.08 20.11 2.78
C LYS A 9 8.89 19.52 1.63
N PHE A 10 8.47 19.82 0.42
CA PHE A 10 9.17 19.40 -0.79
C PHE A 10 10.32 20.35 -1.13
N GLU A 11 11.33 19.86 -1.82
CA GLU A 11 12.46 20.68 -2.32
C GLU A 11 12.00 21.81 -3.25
N SER A 12 10.91 21.60 -3.99
CA SER A 12 10.27 22.61 -4.84
C SER A 12 9.67 23.78 -4.05
N GLY A 13 9.57 23.68 -2.73
CA GLY A 13 8.90 24.64 -1.85
C GLY A 13 7.41 24.36 -1.64
N ALA A 14 6.83 23.38 -2.32
CA ALA A 14 5.46 22.94 -2.05
C ALA A 14 5.36 22.34 -0.63
N ILE A 15 4.16 22.43 -0.06
CA ILE A 15 3.84 21.82 1.24
C ILE A 15 2.75 20.79 0.99
N GLY A 16 2.98 19.56 1.40
CA GLY A 16 1.97 18.52 1.50
C GLY A 16 1.47 18.40 2.93
N GLN A 17 0.21 18.06 3.07
CA GLN A 17 -0.40 17.68 4.33
C GLN A 17 -1.18 16.40 4.11
N PHE A 18 -1.12 15.48 5.06
CA PHE A 18 -2.07 14.39 5.11
C PHE A 18 -2.60 14.20 6.53
N GLU A 19 -3.80 13.68 6.59
CA GLU A 19 -4.46 13.24 7.81
C GLU A 19 -5.09 11.87 7.54
N VAL A 20 -4.84 10.91 8.43
CA VAL A 20 -5.41 9.57 8.35
C VAL A 20 -5.93 9.13 9.71
N SER A 21 -7.04 8.42 9.72
CA SER A 21 -7.67 7.93 10.94
C SER A 21 -8.36 6.59 10.73
N TRP A 22 -8.12 5.64 11.63
CA TRP A 22 -8.88 4.40 11.75
C TRP A 22 -10.07 4.51 12.72
N THR A 23 -10.08 5.55 13.54
CA THR A 23 -11.04 5.72 14.65
C THR A 23 -12.07 6.81 14.38
N PHE A 24 -12.00 7.46 13.22
CA PHE A 24 -12.95 8.49 12.84
C PHE A 24 -14.34 7.87 12.63
N ARG A 25 -15.30 8.27 13.50
CA ARG A 25 -16.66 7.76 13.42
C ARG A 25 -17.35 8.27 12.15
N GLY A 26 -18.04 7.36 11.47
CA GLY A 26 -18.63 7.62 10.16
C GLY A 26 -17.71 7.21 9.02
N GLY A 27 -16.40 7.29 9.17
CA GLY A 27 -15.41 6.86 8.19
C GLY A 27 -15.66 7.42 6.78
N MET A 28 -15.14 6.74 5.76
CA MET A 28 -15.43 7.00 4.34
C MET A 28 -15.23 8.46 3.92
N ASP A 29 -14.32 9.16 4.58
CA ASP A 29 -13.91 10.52 4.22
C ASP A 29 -12.56 10.46 3.50
N LEU A 30 -12.62 10.35 2.18
CA LEU A 30 -11.45 10.31 1.32
C LEU A 30 -11.46 11.54 0.40
N ARG A 31 -10.75 12.56 0.80
CA ARG A 31 -10.70 13.87 0.13
C ARG A 31 -9.28 14.26 -0.18
N ASP A 32 -9.09 14.80 -1.37
CA ASP A 32 -7.84 15.43 -1.77
C ASP A 32 -8.07 16.89 -2.17
N GLU A 33 -7.09 17.73 -1.86
CA GLU A 33 -7.05 19.13 -2.27
C GLU A 33 -5.68 19.46 -2.84
N VAL A 34 -5.68 20.12 -3.98
CA VAL A 34 -4.47 20.70 -4.58
C VAL A 34 -4.71 22.19 -4.78
N ALA A 35 -3.98 23.01 -4.04
CA ALA A 35 -4.01 24.46 -4.19
C ALA A 35 -2.72 24.94 -4.87
N GLY A 36 -2.86 25.62 -6.00
CA GLY A 36 -1.75 26.18 -6.77
C GLY A 36 -1.94 27.68 -7.02
N THR A 37 -0.93 28.32 -7.62
CA THR A 37 -0.94 29.76 -7.92
C THR A 37 -2.01 30.17 -8.94
N HIS A 38 -2.56 29.23 -9.70
CA HIS A 38 -3.54 29.48 -10.75
C HIS A 38 -4.92 28.86 -10.48
N GLY A 39 -5.09 28.13 -9.38
CA GLY A 39 -6.38 27.53 -9.06
C GLY A 39 -6.28 26.46 -7.99
N THR A 40 -7.45 25.92 -7.63
CA THR A 40 -7.61 24.86 -6.64
C THR A 40 -8.46 23.74 -7.20
N ILE A 41 -8.09 22.50 -6.88
CA ILE A 41 -8.85 21.30 -7.20
C ILE A 41 -9.25 20.65 -5.88
N TRP A 42 -10.52 20.32 -5.74
CA TRP A 42 -11.05 19.50 -4.66
C TRP A 42 -11.57 18.19 -5.25
N MET A 43 -11.12 17.09 -4.71
CA MET A 43 -11.60 15.76 -5.07
C MET A 43 -12.22 15.10 -3.85
N ASN A 44 -13.32 14.42 -4.05
CA ASN A 44 -13.99 13.65 -3.04
C ASN A 44 -14.32 12.28 -3.62
N HIS A 45 -13.67 11.24 -3.10
CA HIS A 45 -13.76 9.89 -3.66
C HIS A 45 -14.97 9.10 -3.16
N PHE A 46 -15.55 9.47 -2.01
CA PHE A 46 -16.66 8.73 -1.42
C PHE A 46 -17.92 9.54 -1.21
N LEU A 47 -17.78 10.80 -0.90
CA LEU A 47 -18.93 11.60 -0.52
C LEU A 47 -19.52 12.28 -1.75
N ARG A 48 -20.75 11.91 -2.08
CA ARG A 48 -21.61 12.53 -3.08
C ARG A 48 -21.45 11.98 -4.50
N THR A 49 -21.83 10.73 -4.63
CA THR A 49 -22.21 10.16 -5.94
C THR A 49 -23.45 10.84 -6.55
N GLY A 50 -23.98 11.88 -5.88
CA GLY A 50 -25.25 12.53 -6.26
C GLY A 50 -26.48 11.79 -5.74
N PHE A 51 -26.30 10.74 -4.95
CA PHE A 51 -27.38 9.97 -4.35
C PHE A 51 -27.28 10.00 -2.83
N GLU A 52 -28.32 10.53 -2.19
CA GLU A 52 -28.47 10.57 -0.74
C GLU A 52 -29.78 9.85 -0.39
N MET A 53 -29.77 9.06 0.67
CA MET A 53 -30.91 8.26 1.08
C MET A 53 -31.16 8.40 2.57
N PHE A 54 -32.40 8.54 2.97
CA PHE A 54 -32.79 8.46 4.37
C PHE A 54 -33.51 7.13 4.64
N THR A 55 -33.06 6.37 5.65
CA THR A 55 -33.74 5.18 6.12
C THR A 55 -34.13 5.33 7.57
N ALA A 56 -35.38 4.95 7.90
CA ALA A 56 -35.92 5.03 9.25
C ALA A 56 -35.79 3.73 10.05
N ALA A 57 -35.46 2.63 9.38
CA ALA A 57 -35.36 1.31 10.01
C ALA A 57 -34.06 0.61 9.62
N GLU A 58 -33.52 -0.14 10.55
CA GLU A 58 -32.39 -1.03 10.25
C GLU A 58 -32.80 -2.07 9.20
N GLY A 59 -31.97 -2.24 8.21
CA GLY A 59 -32.15 -3.20 7.13
C GLY A 59 -30.88 -3.99 6.90
N ASN A 60 -31.00 -5.10 6.18
CA ASN A 60 -29.86 -5.95 5.81
C ASN A 60 -29.14 -5.43 4.56
N SER A 61 -29.30 -4.15 4.21
CA SER A 61 -28.64 -3.58 3.04
C SER A 61 -27.23 -3.11 3.38
N TYR A 62 -26.26 -3.60 2.62
CA TYR A 62 -24.91 -3.10 2.64
C TYR A 62 -24.90 -1.67 2.04
N VAL A 63 -24.37 -0.72 2.77
CA VAL A 63 -24.26 0.68 2.33
C VAL A 63 -22.80 1.06 2.07
N ALA A 64 -21.91 0.65 2.95
CA ALA A 64 -20.46 0.80 2.80
C ALA A 64 -19.73 -0.11 3.80
N GLU A 65 -18.52 -0.52 3.49
CA GLU A 65 -17.73 -1.51 4.25
C GLU A 65 -17.58 -1.17 5.74
N LYS A 66 -17.58 0.11 6.10
CA LYS A 66 -17.34 0.58 7.48
C LYS A 66 -18.54 1.32 8.07
N SER A 67 -19.71 1.15 7.50
CA SER A 67 -20.92 1.74 8.06
C SER A 67 -21.38 0.97 9.29
N GLU A 68 -21.45 1.63 10.44
CA GLU A 68 -21.93 1.03 11.70
C GLU A 68 -23.46 0.96 11.80
N SER A 69 -24.19 1.62 10.89
CA SER A 69 -25.66 1.69 10.92
C SER A 69 -26.23 1.85 9.53
N SER A 70 -27.40 1.27 9.31
CA SER A 70 -28.21 1.45 8.10
C SER A 70 -29.37 2.41 8.30
N THR A 71 -29.40 3.18 9.39
CA THR A 71 -30.47 4.14 9.70
C THR A 71 -29.98 5.58 9.60
N GLY A 72 -30.86 6.50 9.27
CA GLY A 72 -30.58 7.91 9.11
C GLY A 72 -30.26 8.30 7.68
N TRP A 73 -29.55 9.39 7.51
CA TRP A 73 -29.04 9.84 6.21
C TRP A 73 -27.82 9.03 5.81
N LEU A 74 -27.89 8.42 4.65
CA LEU A 74 -26.87 7.55 4.09
C LEU A 74 -26.39 8.11 2.75
N PHE A 75 -25.11 7.93 2.48
CA PHE A 75 -24.47 8.23 1.21
C PHE A 75 -24.02 6.89 0.59
N PRO A 76 -24.89 6.21 -0.17
CA PRO A 76 -24.57 4.91 -0.73
C PRO A 76 -23.37 5.03 -1.68
N VAL A 77 -22.36 4.20 -1.42
CA VAL A 77 -21.26 3.97 -2.36
C VAL A 77 -21.72 2.85 -3.30
N GLY A 78 -21.59 3.07 -4.60
CA GLY A 78 -22.04 2.12 -5.61
C GLY A 78 -21.10 0.92 -5.70
N ASP A 79 -20.25 0.91 -6.71
CA ASP A 79 -19.21 -0.12 -6.90
C ASP A 79 -17.87 0.41 -6.41
N GLU A 80 -17.50 0.05 -5.16
CA GLU A 80 -16.23 0.49 -4.56
C GLU A 80 -15.02 0.07 -5.39
N VAL A 81 -15.06 -1.10 -6.00
CA VAL A 81 -13.94 -1.61 -6.81
C VAL A 81 -13.74 -0.76 -8.07
N ALA A 82 -14.83 -0.38 -8.72
CA ALA A 82 -14.79 0.47 -9.90
C ALA A 82 -14.47 1.93 -9.53
N GLU A 83 -15.15 2.47 -8.51
CA GLU A 83 -15.01 3.89 -8.14
C GLU A 83 -13.63 4.21 -7.53
N LEU A 84 -13.00 3.27 -6.84
CA LEU A 84 -11.63 3.40 -6.33
C LEU A 84 -10.55 3.07 -7.37
N GLY A 85 -10.95 2.75 -8.61
CA GLY A 85 -10.03 2.57 -9.72
C GLY A 85 -9.23 1.26 -9.71
N TYR A 86 -9.62 0.25 -8.92
CA TYR A 86 -8.87 -1.03 -8.87
C TYR A 86 -8.79 -1.72 -10.23
N VAL A 87 -9.87 -1.69 -11.02
CA VAL A 87 -9.89 -2.30 -12.37
C VAL A 87 -8.94 -1.56 -13.30
N ASP A 88 -8.93 -0.24 -13.25
CA ASP A 88 -8.06 0.60 -14.09
C ASP A 88 -6.59 0.43 -13.69
N MET A 89 -6.29 0.35 -12.40
CA MET A 89 -4.95 0.09 -11.86
C MET A 89 -4.39 -1.24 -12.39
N PHE A 90 -5.15 -2.33 -12.28
CA PHE A 90 -4.68 -3.63 -12.79
C PHE A 90 -4.58 -3.64 -14.31
N THR A 91 -5.47 -2.96 -15.01
CA THR A 91 -5.43 -2.82 -16.48
C THR A 91 -4.16 -2.08 -16.91
N ASP A 92 -3.81 -0.97 -16.24
CA ASP A 92 -2.57 -0.25 -16.49
C ASP A 92 -1.34 -1.13 -16.23
N MET A 93 -1.30 -1.85 -15.11
CA MET A 93 -0.20 -2.77 -14.78
C MET A 93 0.00 -3.86 -15.85
N PHE A 94 -1.07 -4.53 -16.28
CA PHE A 94 -0.97 -5.59 -17.30
C PHE A 94 -0.56 -5.03 -18.66
N ASN A 95 -1.13 -3.92 -19.10
CA ASN A 95 -0.75 -3.25 -20.34
C ASN A 95 0.70 -2.80 -20.33
N SER A 96 1.18 -2.33 -19.19
CA SER A 96 2.57 -1.92 -18.98
C SER A 96 3.52 -3.11 -19.06
N MET A 97 3.15 -4.24 -18.46
CA MET A 97 3.91 -5.49 -18.57
C MET A 97 4.02 -5.97 -20.03
N GLU A 98 2.91 -5.96 -20.78
CA GLU A 98 2.89 -6.39 -22.18
C GLU A 98 3.70 -5.44 -23.09
N SER A 99 3.53 -4.14 -22.87
CA SER A 99 4.24 -3.12 -23.65
C SER A 99 5.67 -2.85 -23.20
N LYS A 100 6.11 -3.48 -22.09
CA LYS A 100 7.43 -3.29 -21.45
C LYS A 100 7.71 -1.82 -21.10
N LYS A 101 6.71 -1.13 -20.63
CA LYS A 101 6.77 0.24 -20.09
C LYS A 101 6.51 0.21 -18.59
N ASP A 102 6.90 1.29 -17.92
CA ASP A 102 6.54 1.47 -16.53
C ASP A 102 5.03 1.78 -16.41
N PRO A 103 4.32 1.22 -15.42
CA PRO A 103 2.96 1.61 -15.09
C PRO A 103 2.93 3.03 -14.53
N MET A 104 1.72 3.57 -14.37
CA MET A 104 1.52 4.91 -13.79
C MET A 104 2.11 5.01 -12.39
N GLU A 105 1.97 3.96 -11.59
CA GLU A 105 2.58 3.81 -10.28
C GLU A 105 3.51 2.61 -10.24
N THR A 106 4.69 2.81 -9.67
CA THR A 106 5.77 1.82 -9.62
C THR A 106 6.09 1.42 -8.18
N PHE A 107 6.90 0.38 -8.00
CA PHE A 107 7.45 0.05 -6.68
C PHE A 107 8.34 1.16 -6.11
N TYR A 108 8.88 2.04 -6.95
CA TYR A 108 9.62 3.20 -6.46
C TYR A 108 8.69 4.20 -5.76
N ASP A 109 7.49 4.42 -6.30
CA ASP A 109 6.50 5.29 -5.66
C ASP A 109 6.09 4.72 -4.30
N GLY A 110 5.86 3.41 -4.22
CA GLY A 110 5.62 2.71 -2.96
C GLY A 110 6.79 2.83 -1.97
N TYR A 111 8.04 2.76 -2.45
CA TYR A 111 9.22 2.99 -1.62
C TYR A 111 9.26 4.42 -1.05
N VAL A 112 8.99 5.42 -1.88
CA VAL A 112 8.95 6.83 -1.45
C VAL A 112 7.91 7.04 -0.36
N VAL A 113 6.70 6.50 -0.54
CA VAL A 113 5.63 6.59 0.47
C VAL A 113 6.05 5.94 1.80
N ASN A 114 6.68 4.76 1.77
CA ASN A 114 7.18 4.11 2.98
C ASN A 114 8.29 4.93 3.67
N ALA A 115 9.20 5.53 2.91
CA ALA A 115 10.25 6.41 3.48
C ALA A 115 9.65 7.66 4.14
N ILE A 116 8.57 8.21 3.58
CA ILE A 116 7.83 9.32 4.18
C ILE A 116 7.18 8.87 5.50
N MET A 117 6.55 7.69 5.54
CA MET A 117 5.97 7.15 6.77
C MET A 117 7.02 6.97 7.86
N ASP A 118 8.18 6.39 7.54
CA ASP A 118 9.29 6.25 8.49
C ASP A 118 9.77 7.60 9.03
N ALA A 119 9.84 8.61 8.17
CA ALA A 119 10.20 9.96 8.58
C ALA A 119 9.14 10.58 9.50
N CYS A 120 7.86 10.31 9.29
CA CYS A 120 6.79 10.77 10.17
C CYS A 120 6.93 10.19 11.59
N PHE A 121 7.22 8.89 11.73
CA PHE A 121 7.49 8.27 13.03
C PHE A 121 8.69 8.92 13.72
N LYS A 122 9.80 9.05 13.01
CA LYS A 122 11.01 9.71 13.54
C LYS A 122 10.74 11.16 13.95
N SER A 123 9.95 11.89 13.17
CA SER A 123 9.55 13.26 13.48
C SER A 123 8.69 13.35 14.75
N ALA A 124 7.73 12.43 14.91
CA ALA A 124 6.89 12.35 16.09
C ALA A 124 7.70 12.05 17.35
N GLU A 125 8.65 11.12 17.29
CA GLU A 125 9.55 10.78 18.41
C GLU A 125 10.48 11.95 18.75
N ALA A 126 11.06 12.59 17.74
CA ALA A 126 12.02 13.68 17.93
C ALA A 126 11.36 15.02 18.24
N HIS A 127 10.05 15.17 18.04
CA HIS A 127 9.32 16.45 18.09
C HIS A 127 9.95 17.55 17.21
N ALA A 128 10.44 17.15 16.03
CA ALA A 128 11.19 18.01 15.13
C ALA A 128 10.98 17.63 13.67
N TRP A 129 11.31 18.54 12.76
CA TRP A 129 11.43 18.22 11.35
C TRP A 129 12.60 17.26 11.13
N VAL A 130 12.36 16.20 10.39
CA VAL A 130 13.38 15.23 9.98
C VAL A 130 13.41 15.11 8.47
N PRO A 131 14.56 14.84 7.86
CA PRO A 131 14.63 14.58 6.44
C PRO A 131 13.97 13.25 6.09
N VAL A 132 13.32 13.18 4.92
CA VAL A 132 12.95 11.91 4.30
C VAL A 132 14.22 11.38 3.62
N ASP A 133 14.72 10.25 4.12
CA ASP A 133 15.91 9.61 3.56
C ASP A 133 15.50 8.67 2.42
N LEU A 134 15.80 9.07 1.21
CA LEU A 134 15.59 8.28 0.00
C LEU A 134 16.94 7.68 -0.42
N ASP A 135 17.48 6.75 0.36
CA ASP A 135 18.68 5.99 -0.03
C ASP A 135 18.34 4.95 -1.12
N TRP A 136 17.68 5.42 -2.17
CA TRP A 136 17.43 4.61 -3.35
C TRP A 136 18.72 4.47 -4.16
N ARG A 137 19.44 3.40 -3.94
CA ARG A 137 20.66 3.06 -4.69
C ARG A 137 20.36 2.55 -6.11
N GLY A 138 19.12 2.49 -6.51
CA GLY A 138 18.65 2.00 -7.81
C GLY A 138 18.59 3.07 -8.89
N GLY A 139 19.65 3.83 -9.10
CA GLY A 139 19.81 4.57 -10.33
C GLY A 139 20.06 3.61 -11.50
N LYS A 140 19.08 3.23 -12.24
CA LYS A 140 18.88 2.09 -13.13
C LYS A 140 18.62 0.85 -12.31
N THR A 141 17.41 0.36 -12.39
CA THR A 141 17.08 -1.00 -12.03
C THR A 141 18.00 -1.94 -12.81
N GLU A 142 19.22 -2.17 -12.31
CA GLU A 142 19.68 -3.53 -12.36
C GLU A 142 18.54 -4.26 -11.69
N ARG A 143 17.72 -4.94 -12.49
CA ARG A 143 16.77 -5.91 -11.96
C ARG A 143 17.59 -6.60 -10.90
N ILE A 144 17.22 -6.40 -9.64
CA ILE A 144 17.70 -7.27 -8.60
C ILE A 144 17.26 -8.60 -9.16
N GLN A 145 18.18 -9.26 -9.84
CA GLN A 145 18.03 -10.67 -10.07
C GLN A 145 18.13 -11.17 -8.63
N ASN A 146 16.99 -11.21 -7.96
CA ASN A 146 16.81 -12.09 -6.84
C ASN A 146 17.11 -13.46 -7.42
N LYS A 147 18.42 -13.75 -7.51
CA LYS A 147 18.84 -15.13 -7.72
C LYS A 147 18.19 -15.83 -6.56
N PRO A 148 17.22 -16.67 -6.81
CA PRO A 148 16.53 -17.33 -5.72
C PRO A 148 17.61 -17.96 -4.85
N SER A 149 17.52 -17.80 -3.55
CA SER A 149 18.44 -18.42 -2.62
C SER A 149 18.48 -19.91 -2.94
N MET A 150 19.66 -20.46 -3.18
CA MET A 150 19.84 -21.83 -3.64
C MET A 150 20.45 -22.67 -2.53
N PHE A 151 19.99 -23.89 -2.43
CA PHE A 151 20.58 -24.91 -1.57
C PHE A 151 20.76 -26.20 -2.38
N GLU A 152 21.99 -26.66 -2.52
CA GLU A 152 22.34 -27.87 -3.30
C GLU A 152 21.74 -27.89 -4.71
N GLY A 153 21.69 -26.75 -5.40
CA GLY A 153 21.14 -26.62 -6.75
C GLY A 153 19.61 -26.49 -6.84
N GLN A 154 18.92 -26.50 -5.71
CA GLN A 154 17.47 -26.30 -5.61
C GLN A 154 17.14 -24.92 -5.10
N VAL A 155 16.01 -24.36 -5.54
CA VAL A 155 15.52 -23.05 -5.12
C VAL A 155 14.92 -23.14 -3.72
N ILE A 156 15.35 -22.31 -2.79
CA ILE A 156 14.72 -22.19 -1.46
C ILE A 156 13.44 -21.39 -1.60
N ILE A 157 12.30 -22.05 -1.39
CA ILE A 157 10.98 -21.41 -1.43
C ILE A 157 10.58 -20.83 -0.07
N LYS A 158 10.93 -21.55 1.02
CA LYS A 158 10.61 -21.14 2.39
C LYS A 158 11.66 -21.64 3.36
N GLN A 159 11.86 -20.86 4.43
CA GLN A 159 12.71 -21.24 5.56
C GLN A 159 11.88 -21.12 6.84
N GLU A 160 11.98 -22.10 7.72
CA GLU A 160 11.32 -22.13 9.02
C GLU A 160 12.33 -22.51 10.10
N THR A 161 12.49 -21.68 11.12
CA THR A 161 13.32 -22.04 12.27
C THR A 161 12.54 -22.96 13.20
N LEU A 162 13.10 -24.13 13.47
CA LEU A 162 12.53 -25.11 14.36
C LEU A 162 12.81 -24.74 15.83
N PRO A 163 12.04 -25.28 16.80
CA PRO A 163 12.24 -24.99 18.23
C PRO A 163 13.61 -25.37 18.77
N ASP A 164 14.32 -26.28 18.14
CA ASP A 164 15.68 -26.73 18.48
C ASP A 164 16.78 -25.87 17.81
N GLY A 165 16.41 -24.79 17.13
CA GLY A 165 17.33 -23.87 16.46
C GLY A 165 17.78 -24.31 15.06
N ARG A 166 17.39 -25.49 14.59
CA ARG A 166 17.62 -25.93 13.21
C ARG A 166 16.69 -25.20 12.23
N VAL A 167 17.05 -25.21 10.95
CA VAL A 167 16.25 -24.57 9.90
C VAL A 167 15.69 -25.62 8.97
N LYS A 168 14.38 -25.65 8.81
CA LYS A 168 13.69 -26.42 7.78
C LYS A 168 13.60 -25.59 6.49
N LEU A 169 14.12 -26.13 5.40
CA LEU A 169 14.06 -25.55 4.06
C LEU A 169 12.99 -26.27 3.24
N ILE A 170 12.13 -25.53 2.58
CA ILE A 170 11.27 -26.05 1.51
C ILE A 170 11.94 -25.67 0.21
N LEU A 171 12.30 -26.68 -0.58
CA LEU A 171 13.11 -26.58 -1.78
C LEU A 171 12.27 -26.94 -3.01
N LYS A 172 12.58 -26.33 -4.14
CA LYS A 172 11.98 -26.62 -5.43
C LYS A 172 13.07 -26.88 -6.45
N ASP A 173 13.02 -28.04 -7.11
CA ASP A 173 13.90 -28.33 -8.24
C ASP A 173 13.52 -27.46 -9.44
N PRO A 174 14.44 -26.65 -9.98
CA PRO A 174 14.13 -25.73 -11.08
C PRO A 174 13.89 -26.47 -12.42
N LYS A 175 14.26 -27.73 -12.53
CA LYS A 175 14.11 -28.53 -13.75
C LYS A 175 12.83 -29.37 -13.75
N THR A 176 12.53 -30.03 -12.63
CA THR A 176 11.37 -30.94 -12.51
C THR A 176 10.16 -30.28 -11.91
N ASN A 177 10.33 -29.10 -11.27
CA ASN A 177 9.33 -28.40 -10.46
C ASN A 177 8.84 -29.18 -9.22
N GLU A 178 9.52 -30.26 -8.85
CA GLU A 178 9.20 -31.05 -7.67
C GLU A 178 9.65 -30.34 -6.40
N PHE A 179 8.88 -30.52 -5.32
CA PHE A 179 9.19 -29.95 -4.01
C PHE A 179 9.80 -31.04 -3.11
N SER A 180 10.76 -30.63 -2.30
CA SER A 180 11.38 -31.43 -1.24
C SER A 180 11.59 -30.60 0.00
N ASP A 181 11.86 -31.24 1.15
CA ASP A 181 12.25 -30.53 2.37
C ASP A 181 13.58 -31.05 2.92
N ARG A 182 14.32 -30.18 3.61
CA ARG A 182 15.57 -30.46 4.29
C ARG A 182 15.62 -29.74 5.62
N VAL A 183 16.19 -30.38 6.61
CA VAL A 183 16.50 -29.76 7.91
C VAL A 183 18.01 -29.61 8.03
N VAL A 184 18.48 -28.38 8.21
CA VAL A 184 19.90 -28.04 8.31
C VAL A 184 20.19 -27.33 9.63
N ALA A 185 21.42 -27.40 10.10
CA ALA A 185 21.82 -26.79 11.38
C ALA A 185 21.77 -25.25 11.30
N THR A 186 22.24 -24.70 10.19
CA THR A 186 22.20 -23.26 9.85
C THR A 186 22.26 -23.12 8.33
N VAL A 187 21.66 -22.07 7.80
CA VAL A 187 21.86 -21.66 6.40
C VAL A 187 22.93 -20.58 6.41
N ASN A 188 24.12 -20.90 5.94
CA ASN A 188 25.13 -19.88 5.69
C ASN A 188 24.67 -19.05 4.47
N ALA A 189 24.50 -17.74 4.67
CA ALA A 189 24.16 -16.78 3.65
C ALA A 189 25.29 -16.58 2.63
#